data_e906a56a80c0c0a91ebc2c58893c483e
#
_entry.id   e906a56a80c0c0a91ebc2c58893c483e
#
_cell.length_a   1.000
_cell.length_b   1.000
_cell.length_c   1.000
_cell.angle_alpha   90.00
_cell.angle_beta   90.00
_cell.angle_gamma   90.00
#
_symmetry.space_group_name_H-M   'P 1'
#
loop_
_entity.id
_entity.type
_entity.pdbx_description
1 polymer ?
#
loop_
_entity_poly.entity_id
_entity_poly.type
_entity_poly.pdbx_seq_one_letter_code
_entity_poly.pdbx_strand_id
1 'polypeptide(L)'
;PLFFLMIRRPPRSTLFPYTTLFRSCNPIYGDDVFGFVSVTGGIKIHRSDCPNATQLRERFGYRIVKARWAGKSQGTQYPITLRVVGHDDIGIVTNITSIISKENDISLRSIGIDSHDGLFSGTMTIMVGDTGRLETLIKKLRTVKGVKQVSRN
;
A
#
# COMPACT_ATOMS: atom_id res chain seq x y z
N PRO A 1 -6.00 5.74 -12.69
CA PRO A 1 -4.90 5.17 -11.90
C PRO A 1 -3.78 4.59 -12.74
N LEU A 2 -4.09 3.90 -13.82
CA LEU A 2 -3.05 3.36 -14.71
C LEU A 2 -2.23 4.44 -15.42
N PHE A 3 -2.77 5.63 -15.53
CA PHE A 3 -2.12 6.77 -16.17
C PHE A 3 -0.95 7.33 -15.37
N PHE A 4 -0.79 6.95 -14.11
CA PHE A 4 0.25 7.45 -13.23
C PHE A 4 1.47 6.56 -13.16
N LEU A 5 1.46 5.45 -13.87
CA LEU A 5 2.57 4.51 -13.94
C LEU A 5 3.16 4.55 -15.35
N MET A 6 4.47 4.78 -15.42
CA MET A 6 5.24 4.70 -16.67
C MET A 6 6.27 3.59 -16.57
N ILE A 7 6.43 2.84 -17.65
CA ILE A 7 7.45 1.82 -17.79
C ILE A 7 8.58 2.40 -18.58
N ARG A 8 9.76 2.51 -17.97
CA ARG A 8 10.88 3.23 -18.52
C ARG A 8 11.51 2.57 -19.74
N ARG A 9 11.50 1.25 -19.81
CA ARG A 9 11.96 0.49 -20.97
C ARG A 9 11.05 -0.72 -21.13
N PRO A 10 10.13 -0.69 -22.08
CA PRO A 10 9.36 -1.89 -22.36
C PRO A 10 10.30 -2.99 -22.87
N PRO A 11 10.00 -4.25 -22.62
CA PRO A 11 10.74 -5.36 -23.21
C PRO A 11 10.79 -5.21 -24.70
N ARG A 12 11.85 -5.72 -25.33
CA ARG A 12 12.05 -5.64 -26.79
C ARG A 12 10.91 -6.17 -27.63
N SER A 13 10.12 -7.06 -27.10
CA SER A 13 8.87 -7.44 -27.74
C SER A 13 7.91 -6.26 -27.62
N THR A 14 7.82 -5.51 -28.66
CA THR A 14 6.93 -4.36 -28.83
C THR A 14 5.46 -4.70 -28.75
N LEU A 15 5.13 -5.91 -28.36
CA LEU A 15 3.75 -6.39 -28.18
C LEU A 15 3.04 -5.77 -26.98
N PHE A 16 3.75 -4.98 -26.16
CA PHE A 16 3.21 -4.52 -24.89
C PHE A 16 3.14 -3.00 -24.69
N PRO A 17 3.19 -2.14 -25.71
CA PRO A 17 3.10 -0.70 -25.46
C PRO A 17 1.74 -0.26 -24.92
N TYR A 18 0.70 -1.07 -25.12
CA TYR A 18 -0.66 -0.79 -24.68
C TYR A 18 -1.16 -1.80 -23.63
N THR A 19 -0.25 -2.40 -22.92
CA THR A 19 -0.58 -3.48 -22.01
C THR A 19 -1.33 -2.97 -20.81
N THR A 20 -2.31 -3.73 -20.40
CA THR A 20 -3.02 -3.50 -19.15
C THR A 20 -2.05 -3.62 -17.98
N LEU A 21 -1.95 -2.57 -17.20
CA LEU A 21 -1.17 -2.58 -15.98
C LEU A 21 -2.04 -3.09 -14.84
N PHE A 22 -1.59 -4.15 -14.19
CA PHE A 22 -2.23 -4.70 -13.02
C PHE A 22 -1.50 -4.23 -11.77
N ARG A 23 -2.25 -3.93 -10.73
CA ARG A 23 -1.67 -3.60 -9.44
C ARG A 23 -1.59 -4.85 -8.59
N SER A 24 -0.42 -5.05 -7.99
CA SER A 24 -0.18 -6.07 -7.00
C SER A 24 0.44 -5.43 -5.77
N CYS A 25 0.21 -5.96 -4.58
CA CYS A 25 0.70 -5.39 -3.33
C CYS A 25 0.16 -3.99 -3.02
N ASN A 26 -0.90 -3.56 -3.66
CA ASN A 26 -1.58 -2.28 -3.46
C ASN A 26 -0.63 -1.07 -3.42
N PRO A 27 0.14 -0.81 -4.50
CA PRO A 27 1.01 0.35 -4.53
C PRO A 27 0.21 1.65 -4.57
N ILE A 28 0.73 2.67 -3.92
CA ILE A 28 0.16 4.03 -3.95
C ILE A 28 1.21 5.01 -4.46
N TYR A 29 0.76 6.20 -4.85
CA TYR A 29 1.67 7.24 -5.32
C TYR A 29 2.78 7.53 -4.30
N GLY A 30 4.00 7.50 -4.77
CA GLY A 30 5.20 7.67 -3.95
C GLY A 30 5.88 6.37 -3.54
N ASP A 31 5.22 5.22 -3.68
CA ASP A 31 5.88 3.94 -3.46
C ASP A 31 6.96 3.69 -4.51
N ASP A 32 8.04 3.05 -4.09
CA ASP A 32 9.02 2.51 -5.02
C ASP A 32 8.43 1.22 -5.64
N VAL A 33 8.32 1.20 -6.95
CA VAL A 33 7.62 0.15 -7.69
C VAL A 33 8.47 -0.40 -8.82
N PHE A 34 8.15 -1.64 -9.20
CA PHE A 34 8.69 -2.25 -10.41
C PHE A 34 7.57 -2.99 -11.16
N GLY A 35 7.77 -3.18 -12.46
CA GLY A 35 6.86 -3.97 -13.28
C GLY A 35 7.36 -5.39 -13.45
N PHE A 36 6.45 -6.35 -13.45
CA PHE A 36 6.72 -7.75 -13.73
C PHE A 36 5.90 -8.18 -14.93
N VAL A 37 6.58 -8.60 -15.99
CA VAL A 37 5.94 -9.02 -17.24
C VAL A 37 5.32 -10.39 -17.07
N SER A 38 4.00 -10.47 -17.18
CA SER A 38 3.26 -11.73 -17.05
C SER A 38 3.37 -12.59 -18.31
N VAL A 39 3.35 -13.90 -18.16
CA VAL A 39 3.32 -14.84 -19.29
C VAL A 39 2.02 -14.77 -20.08
N THR A 40 0.94 -14.36 -19.44
CA THR A 40 -0.38 -14.23 -20.07
C THR A 40 -0.58 -12.89 -20.78
N GLY A 41 0.45 -12.07 -20.82
CA GLY A 41 0.38 -10.69 -21.31
C GLY A 41 0.00 -9.73 -20.17
N GLY A 42 0.44 -8.50 -20.30
CA GLY A 42 0.24 -7.50 -19.26
C GLY A 42 1.42 -7.40 -18.30
N ILE A 43 1.44 -6.31 -17.56
CA ILE A 43 2.50 -6.01 -16.61
C ILE A 43 1.85 -5.82 -15.24
N LYS A 44 2.34 -6.56 -14.26
CA LYS A 44 1.91 -6.42 -12.87
C LYS A 44 2.85 -5.49 -12.15
N ILE A 45 2.29 -4.50 -11.48
CA ILE A 45 3.07 -3.52 -10.72
C ILE A 45 3.13 -3.98 -9.26
N HIS A 46 4.34 -4.10 -8.75
CA HIS A 46 4.62 -4.47 -7.37
C HIS A 46 5.37 -3.36 -6.67
N ARG A 47 5.18 -3.26 -5.36
CA ARG A 47 6.08 -2.46 -4.53
C ARG A 47 7.42 -3.15 -4.40
N SER A 48 8.49 -2.38 -4.34
CA SER A 48 9.84 -2.93 -4.18
C SER A 48 10.03 -3.66 -2.85
N ASP A 49 9.26 -3.30 -1.83
CA ASP A 49 9.25 -3.95 -0.52
C ASP A 49 8.21 -5.07 -0.39
N CYS A 50 7.55 -5.44 -1.47
CA CYS A 50 6.58 -6.53 -1.47
C CYS A 50 7.25 -7.84 -1.03
N PRO A 51 6.61 -8.65 -0.17
CA PRO A 51 7.19 -9.93 0.26
C PRO A 51 7.60 -10.85 -0.87
N ASN A 52 6.91 -10.76 -2.00
CA ASN A 52 7.20 -11.57 -3.18
C ASN A 52 8.31 -10.99 -4.07
N ALA A 53 8.75 -9.76 -3.82
CA ALA A 53 9.69 -9.06 -4.70
C ALA A 53 11.04 -9.77 -4.79
N THR A 54 11.57 -10.21 -3.67
CA THR A 54 12.86 -10.92 -3.62
C THR A 54 12.80 -12.19 -4.45
N GLN A 55 11.76 -12.98 -4.28
CA GLN A 55 11.58 -14.23 -5.01
C GLN A 55 11.43 -13.99 -6.52
N LEU A 56 10.68 -12.96 -6.90
CA LEU A 56 10.51 -12.59 -8.29
C LEU A 56 11.84 -12.14 -8.93
N ARG A 57 12.64 -11.39 -8.19
CA ARG A 57 13.96 -10.92 -8.67
C ARG A 57 14.94 -12.07 -8.82
N GLU A 58 14.96 -12.99 -7.89
CA GLU A 58 15.87 -14.14 -7.91
C GLU A 58 15.53 -15.13 -9.03
N ARG A 59 14.24 -15.45 -9.19
CA ARG A 59 13.80 -16.47 -10.15
C ARG A 59 13.52 -15.92 -11.54
N PHE A 60 13.00 -14.71 -11.62
CA PHE A 60 12.48 -14.15 -12.87
C PHE A 60 12.99 -12.73 -13.12
N GLY A 61 14.22 -12.45 -12.74
CA GLY A 61 14.81 -11.12 -12.90
C GLY A 61 14.76 -10.59 -14.33
N TYR A 62 14.81 -11.46 -15.33
CA TYR A 62 14.72 -11.10 -16.74
C TYR A 62 13.34 -10.58 -17.15
N ARG A 63 12.32 -10.80 -16.33
CA ARG A 63 10.95 -10.31 -16.56
C ARG A 63 10.62 -9.04 -15.80
N ILE A 64 11.58 -8.51 -15.06
CA ILE A 64 11.40 -7.28 -14.29
C ILE A 64 11.76 -6.09 -15.15
N VAL A 65 10.88 -5.10 -15.15
CA VAL A 65 11.07 -3.82 -15.84
C VAL A 65 10.96 -2.68 -14.84
N LYS A 66 11.68 -1.61 -15.10
CA LYS A 66 11.60 -0.42 -14.26
C LYS A 66 10.28 0.30 -14.52
N ALA A 67 9.62 0.67 -13.45
CA ALA A 67 8.40 1.45 -13.47
C ALA A 67 8.54 2.69 -12.60
N ARG A 68 7.86 3.76 -12.96
CA ARG A 68 7.82 5.00 -12.20
C ARG A 68 6.44 5.63 -12.30
N TRP A 69 6.13 6.45 -11.32
CA TRP A 69 4.90 7.23 -11.37
C TRP A 69 5.05 8.36 -12.38
N ALA A 70 4.04 8.51 -13.24
CA ALA A 70 4.02 9.58 -14.24
C ALA A 70 3.71 10.95 -13.65
N GLY A 71 3.09 10.96 -12.48
CA GLY A 71 2.69 12.16 -11.76
C GLY A 71 1.55 11.86 -10.82
N LYS A 72 1.22 12.84 -9.99
CA LYS A 72 0.10 12.72 -9.05
C LYS A 72 -1.13 13.37 -9.66
N SER A 73 -2.24 12.64 -9.70
CA SER A 73 -3.53 13.21 -10.04
C SER A 73 -4.15 13.85 -8.82
N GLN A 74 -4.67 15.04 -8.99
CA GLN A 74 -5.35 15.77 -7.94
C GLN A 74 -6.61 15.03 -7.52
N GLY A 75 -6.79 14.83 -6.21
CA GLY A 75 -7.96 14.15 -5.66
C GLY A 75 -7.94 12.62 -5.75
N THR A 76 -6.89 12.02 -6.31
CA THR A 76 -6.78 10.57 -6.35
C THR A 76 -6.43 10.01 -4.99
N GLN A 77 -7.20 9.05 -4.52
CA GLN A 77 -6.96 8.33 -3.28
C GLN A 77 -6.85 6.83 -3.55
N TYR A 78 -6.05 6.17 -2.72
CA TYR A 78 -5.77 4.74 -2.85
C TYR A 78 -6.21 4.01 -1.58
N PRO A 79 -6.87 2.86 -1.70
CA PRO A 79 -7.21 2.05 -0.53
C PRO A 79 -5.96 1.36 0.02
N ILE A 80 -5.75 1.49 1.31
CA ILE A 80 -4.67 0.84 2.03
C ILE A 80 -5.26 0.15 3.26
N THR A 81 -4.84 -1.08 3.48
CA THR A 81 -5.21 -1.84 4.68
C THR A 81 -4.06 -1.80 5.68
N LEU A 82 -4.33 -1.29 6.86
CA LEU A 82 -3.40 -1.28 7.98
C LEU A 82 -3.82 -2.28 9.03
N ARG A 83 -2.85 -2.96 9.60
CA ARG A 83 -3.04 -3.84 10.74
C ARG A 83 -2.39 -3.22 11.96
N VAL A 84 -3.18 -3.05 13.01
CA VAL A 84 -2.73 -2.52 14.29
C VAL A 84 -2.84 -3.62 15.33
N VAL A 85 -1.75 -3.89 16.01
CA VAL A 85 -1.69 -4.88 17.09
C VAL A 85 -1.25 -4.17 18.35
N GLY A 86 -1.92 -4.47 19.44
CA GLY A 86 -1.59 -3.89 20.73
C GLY A 86 -2.27 -4.59 21.88
N HIS A 87 -2.18 -3.98 23.04
CA HIS A 87 -2.93 -4.44 24.20
C HIS A 87 -4.39 -4.02 24.09
N ASP A 88 -5.28 -4.89 24.51
CA ASP A 88 -6.70 -4.58 24.59
C ASP A 88 -6.92 -3.61 25.76
N ASP A 89 -6.88 -2.34 25.45
CA ASP A 89 -7.03 -1.25 26.42
C ASP A 89 -8.30 -0.45 26.13
N ILE A 90 -8.96 -0.02 27.19
CA ILE A 90 -10.17 0.80 27.06
C ILE A 90 -9.82 2.10 26.36
N GLY A 91 -10.55 2.40 25.30
CA GLY A 91 -10.36 3.65 24.54
C GLY A 91 -9.31 3.59 23.43
N ILE A 92 -8.63 2.45 23.23
CA ILE A 92 -7.65 2.34 22.12
C ILE A 92 -8.31 2.59 20.76
N VAL A 93 -9.50 2.04 20.55
CA VAL A 93 -10.27 2.23 19.31
C VAL A 93 -10.66 3.69 19.14
N THR A 94 -11.12 4.33 20.21
CA THR A 94 -11.50 5.74 20.20
C THR A 94 -10.29 6.62 19.88
N ASN A 95 -9.14 6.33 20.44
CA ASN A 95 -7.91 7.07 20.17
C ASN A 95 -7.47 6.92 18.71
N ILE A 96 -7.53 5.71 18.17
CA ILE A 96 -7.18 5.42 16.78
C ILE A 96 -8.12 6.16 15.84
N THR A 97 -9.43 6.04 16.04
CA THR A 97 -10.42 6.70 15.18
C THR A 97 -10.34 8.22 15.28
N SER A 98 -10.03 8.76 16.45
CA SER A 98 -9.85 10.18 16.67
C SER A 98 -8.66 10.72 15.88
N ILE A 99 -7.55 10.00 15.84
CA ILE A 99 -6.37 10.36 15.05
C ILE A 99 -6.71 10.39 13.56
N ILE A 100 -7.39 9.37 13.08
CA ILE A 100 -7.78 9.27 11.67
C ILE A 100 -8.73 10.41 11.29
N SER A 101 -9.70 10.73 12.14
CA SER A 101 -10.67 11.80 11.86
C SER A 101 -10.06 13.19 11.82
N LYS A 102 -8.93 13.41 12.49
CA LYS A 102 -8.21 14.69 12.44
C LYS A 102 -7.43 14.88 11.15
N GLU A 103 -7.17 13.82 10.42
CA GLU A 103 -6.48 13.90 9.13
C GLU A 103 -7.48 14.20 8.02
N ASN A 104 -7.44 15.42 7.50
CA ASN A 104 -8.40 15.87 6.49
C ASN A 104 -8.30 15.13 5.16
N ASP A 105 -7.13 14.59 4.86
CA ASP A 105 -6.84 13.96 3.56
C ASP A 105 -6.92 12.45 3.61
N ILE A 106 -7.31 11.90 4.75
CA ILE A 106 -7.41 10.45 4.94
C ILE A 106 -8.84 10.12 5.38
N SER A 107 -9.45 9.18 4.69
CA SER A 107 -10.80 8.72 4.99
C SER A 107 -10.76 7.29 5.49
N LEU A 108 -11.42 7.01 6.60
CA LEU A 108 -11.63 5.66 7.08
C LEU A 108 -12.76 5.01 6.30
N ARG A 109 -12.48 3.91 5.64
CA ARG A 109 -13.48 3.18 4.85
C ARG A 109 -14.12 2.05 5.63
N SER A 110 -13.30 1.29 6.34
CA SER A 110 -13.78 0.20 7.18
C SER A 110 -12.81 -0.06 8.31
N ILE A 111 -13.33 -0.60 9.39
CA ILE A 111 -12.53 -1.02 10.54
C ILE A 111 -13.11 -2.32 11.08
N GLY A 112 -12.23 -3.31 11.28
CA GLY A 112 -12.55 -4.56 11.93
C GLY A 112 -11.66 -4.71 13.15
N ILE A 113 -12.25 -5.14 14.26
CA ILE A 113 -11.54 -5.27 15.52
C ILE A 113 -11.76 -6.66 16.06
N ASP A 114 -10.68 -7.30 16.45
CA ASP A 114 -10.70 -8.58 17.13
C ASP A 114 -9.89 -8.45 18.43
N SER A 115 -10.50 -8.84 19.52
CA SER A 115 -9.88 -8.79 20.84
C SER A 115 -9.86 -10.20 21.41
N HIS A 116 -8.68 -10.70 21.70
CA HIS A 116 -8.49 -12.07 22.17
C HIS A 116 -7.31 -12.14 23.15
N ASP A 117 -7.53 -12.77 24.29
CA ASP A 117 -6.50 -12.97 25.33
C ASP A 117 -5.78 -11.67 25.76
N GLY A 118 -6.52 -10.58 25.88
CA GLY A 118 -5.95 -9.29 26.26
C GLY A 118 -5.15 -8.61 25.16
N LEU A 119 -5.16 -9.18 23.95
CA LEU A 119 -4.54 -8.60 22.78
C LEU A 119 -5.60 -8.02 21.86
N PHE A 120 -5.27 -6.88 21.29
CA PHE A 120 -6.10 -6.18 20.33
C PHE A 120 -5.48 -6.34 18.93
N SER A 121 -6.28 -6.76 17.98
CA SER A 121 -5.89 -6.80 16.58
C SER A 121 -6.95 -6.07 15.77
N GLY A 122 -6.57 -4.94 15.20
CA GLY A 122 -7.44 -4.14 14.37
C GLY A 122 -6.97 -4.16 12.92
N THR A 123 -7.91 -4.34 12.00
CA THR A 123 -7.67 -4.18 10.57
C THR A 123 -8.51 -3.02 10.08
N MET A 124 -7.88 -2.03 9.47
CA MET A 124 -8.59 -0.88 8.96
C MET A 124 -8.21 -0.59 7.51
N THR A 125 -9.20 -0.25 6.72
CA THR A 125 -9.01 0.19 5.35
C THR A 125 -9.22 1.69 5.29
N ILE A 126 -8.20 2.40 4.84
CA ILE A 126 -8.23 3.85 4.70
C ILE A 126 -7.99 4.24 3.24
N MET A 127 -8.46 5.40 2.88
CA MET A 127 -8.17 6.01 1.59
C MET A 127 -7.14 7.11 1.80
N VAL A 128 -6.02 7.01 1.09
CA VAL A 128 -4.88 7.93 1.25
C VAL A 128 -4.33 8.34 -0.11
N GLY A 129 -3.84 9.57 -0.20
CA GLY A 129 -3.38 10.14 -1.46
C GLY A 129 -1.93 9.80 -1.84
N ASP A 130 -1.06 9.60 -0.87
CA ASP A 130 0.36 9.32 -1.10
C ASP A 130 1.02 8.67 0.11
N THR A 131 2.28 8.25 -0.08
CA THR A 131 3.06 7.59 0.99
C THR A 131 3.42 8.53 2.13
N GLY A 132 3.65 9.80 1.86
CA GLY A 132 4.01 10.76 2.90
C GLY A 132 2.92 10.90 3.96
N ARG A 133 1.68 10.98 3.53
CA ARG A 133 0.51 11.04 4.42
C ARG A 133 0.31 9.73 5.17
N LEU A 134 0.51 8.59 4.49
CA LEU A 134 0.42 7.28 5.11
C LEU A 134 1.46 7.11 6.22
N GLU A 135 2.71 7.47 5.96
CA GLU A 135 3.77 7.38 6.95
C GLU A 135 3.52 8.27 8.16
N THR A 136 3.03 9.49 7.94
CA THR A 136 2.65 10.40 9.03
C THR A 136 1.56 9.78 9.90
N LEU A 137 0.54 9.20 9.27
CA LEU A 137 -0.53 8.50 9.99
C LEU A 137 0.00 7.33 10.81
N ILE A 138 0.85 6.50 10.21
CA ILE A 138 1.45 5.33 10.89
C ILE A 138 2.26 5.78 12.11
N LYS A 139 3.03 6.85 11.99
CA LYS A 139 3.78 7.42 13.11
C LYS A 139 2.86 7.87 14.24
N LYS A 140 1.78 8.55 13.90
CA LYS A 140 0.78 8.99 14.89
C LYS A 140 0.10 7.82 15.58
N LEU A 141 -0.25 6.79 14.82
CA LEU A 141 -0.86 5.59 15.39
C LEU A 141 0.08 4.86 16.34
N ARG A 142 1.37 4.85 16.05
CA ARG A 142 2.37 4.25 16.94
C ARG A 142 2.52 4.99 18.26
N THR A 143 2.14 6.25 18.34
CA THR A 143 2.17 7.02 19.58
C THR A 143 0.99 6.73 20.50
N VAL A 144 -0.03 6.05 20.02
CA VAL A 144 -1.19 5.69 20.84
C VAL A 144 -0.78 4.70 21.92
N LYS A 145 -1.19 4.98 23.16
CA LYS A 145 -0.91 4.11 24.28
C LYS A 145 -1.55 2.74 24.06
N GLY A 146 -0.78 1.69 24.26
CA GLY A 146 -1.22 0.32 24.08
C GLY A 146 -0.95 -0.27 22.70
N VAL A 147 -0.67 0.54 21.70
CA VAL A 147 -0.31 0.06 20.37
C VAL A 147 1.13 -0.47 20.37
N LYS A 148 1.30 -1.73 20.00
CA LYS A 148 2.61 -2.38 19.87
C LYS A 148 3.17 -2.28 18.48
N GLN A 149 2.34 -2.49 17.47
CA GLN A 149 2.77 -2.57 16.09
C GLN A 149 1.68 -2.05 15.16
N VAL A 150 2.11 -1.30 14.17
CA VAL A 150 1.28 -0.89 13.03
C VAL A 150 1.99 -1.35 11.77
N SER A 151 1.31 -2.13 10.95
CA SER A 151 1.88 -2.64 9.71
C SER A 151 0.93 -2.40 8.55
N ARG A 152 1.52 -2.22 7.39
CA ARG A 152 0.80 -2.12 6.12
C ARG A 152 0.67 -3.51 5.52
N ASN A 153 -0.52 -3.84 5.14
CA ASN A 153 -0.82 -5.13 4.52
C ASN A 153 -0.63 -5.09 3.02
#